data_fde95477799ec777ddd6ec916c7aff2a
#
_entry.id   fde95477799ec777ddd6ec916c7aff2a
#
_cell.length_a   1.000
_cell.length_b   1.000
_cell.length_c   1.000
_cell.angle_alpha   90.00
_cell.angle_beta   90.00
_cell.angle_gamma   90.00
#
_symmetry.space_group_name_H-M   'P 1'
#
loop_
_entity.id
_entity.type
_entity.pdbx_description
1 polymer ?
#
loop_
_entity_poly.entity_id
_entity_poly.type
_entity_poly.pdbx_seq_one_letter_code
_entity_poly.pdbx_strand_id
1 'polypeptide(L)'
;MKEAPDLSGVPFRLRKPVYRYHLYQGATNDCGPASLVIAANALSEHEDLKGAMVAGEMNRLGLAWRAFPYVLPSRIPNWATFPWGIVHGLRERGIRARWRPFGTLERLRRNLLEDQITIVMVAQPLHWEGGRYRGWAHAKVVFGHLAGRGFLFVDPAIRRSGNPNRLEYHGLAWQREDEFLDQWRNLLRVYVEVG
;
A
#
# COMPACT_ATOMS: atom_id res chain seq x y z
N MET A 1 14.02 9.55 -19.33
CA MET A 1 12.74 8.89 -18.91
C MET A 1 13.05 7.42 -18.66
N LYS A 2 12.61 6.87 -17.52
CA LYS A 2 12.77 5.42 -17.27
C LYS A 2 11.83 4.67 -18.20
N GLU A 3 12.34 3.64 -18.86
CA GLU A 3 11.55 2.77 -19.72
C GLU A 3 10.40 2.13 -18.93
N ALA A 4 9.22 2.04 -19.53
CA ALA A 4 8.07 1.43 -18.88
C ALA A 4 8.22 -0.10 -18.85
N PRO A 5 7.78 -0.78 -17.78
CA PRO A 5 7.79 -2.24 -17.74
C PRO A 5 6.86 -2.83 -18.80
N ASP A 6 7.22 -3.97 -19.36
CA ASP A 6 6.29 -4.72 -20.20
C ASP A 6 5.17 -5.30 -19.34
N LEU A 7 3.96 -4.79 -19.53
CA LEU A 7 2.74 -5.16 -18.83
C LEU A 7 1.64 -5.63 -19.79
N SER A 8 2.02 -6.02 -20.99
CA SER A 8 1.08 -6.47 -22.05
C SER A 8 0.20 -7.63 -21.57
N GLY A 9 0.74 -8.51 -20.70
CA GLY A 9 0.03 -9.64 -20.12
C GLY A 9 -0.86 -9.31 -18.90
N VAL A 10 -0.99 -8.04 -18.49
CA VAL A 10 -1.77 -7.64 -17.30
C VAL A 10 -3.00 -6.83 -17.74
N PRO A 11 -4.16 -7.50 -18.01
CA PRO A 11 -5.34 -6.83 -18.56
C PRO A 11 -6.01 -5.86 -17.61
N PHE A 12 -6.02 -6.17 -16.31
CA PHE A 12 -6.56 -5.29 -15.26
C PHE A 12 -5.41 -4.55 -14.59
N ARG A 13 -5.17 -3.30 -14.95
CA ARG A 13 -4.14 -2.48 -14.34
C ARG A 13 -4.54 -1.02 -14.29
N LEU A 14 -3.95 -0.28 -13.35
CA LEU A 14 -4.04 1.17 -13.33
C LEU A 14 -3.40 1.75 -14.60
N ARG A 15 -4.07 2.72 -15.19
CA ARG A 15 -3.52 3.54 -16.28
C ARG A 15 -2.51 4.55 -15.73
N LYS A 16 -2.78 5.08 -14.53
CA LYS A 16 -1.83 5.93 -13.80
C LYS A 16 -0.53 5.18 -13.52
N PRO A 17 0.62 5.74 -13.87
CA PRO A 17 1.92 5.08 -13.71
C PRO A 17 2.42 5.15 -12.25
N VAL A 18 1.64 4.61 -11.32
CA VAL A 18 1.88 4.66 -9.86
C VAL A 18 3.28 4.13 -9.50
N TYR A 19 3.78 3.15 -10.25
CA TYR A 19 5.11 2.57 -10.06
C TYR A 19 6.26 3.57 -10.24
N ARG A 20 6.07 4.66 -10.95
CA ARG A 20 7.08 5.73 -11.09
C ARG A 20 7.40 6.36 -9.75
N TYR A 21 6.39 6.47 -8.88
CA TYR A 21 6.46 7.08 -7.56
C TYR A 21 6.82 6.08 -6.46
N HIS A 22 7.29 4.87 -6.84
CA HIS A 22 7.70 3.87 -5.88
C HIS A 22 8.74 4.43 -4.91
N LEU A 23 8.47 4.25 -3.62
CA LEU A 23 9.31 4.64 -2.50
C LEU A 23 9.70 3.42 -1.69
N TYR A 24 11.01 3.15 -1.59
CA TYR A 24 11.50 2.09 -0.74
C TYR A 24 11.49 2.53 0.72
N GLN A 25 10.85 1.77 1.59
CA GLN A 25 10.74 2.10 3.02
C GLN A 25 12.02 1.88 3.82
N GLY A 26 13.04 1.22 3.25
CA GLY A 26 14.26 0.86 3.96
C GLY A 26 14.07 -0.28 4.95
N ALA A 27 14.85 -0.26 6.02
CA ALA A 27 14.75 -1.21 7.14
C ALA A 27 13.76 -0.73 8.23
N THR A 28 12.78 0.09 7.86
CA THR A 28 11.78 0.66 8.77
C THR A 28 10.42 -0.02 8.62
N ASN A 29 9.51 0.22 9.56
CA ASN A 29 8.12 -0.20 9.47
C ASN A 29 7.23 0.90 8.87
N ASP A 30 7.73 1.60 7.83
CA ASP A 30 7.09 2.75 7.21
C ASP A 30 6.28 2.42 5.96
N CYS A 31 5.82 1.17 5.82
CA CYS A 31 5.03 0.74 4.67
C CYS A 31 3.74 1.57 4.48
N GLY A 32 3.06 1.94 5.56
CA GLY A 32 1.88 2.79 5.52
C GLY A 32 2.19 4.20 5.00
N PRO A 33 3.10 4.97 5.63
CA PRO A 33 3.56 6.27 5.11
C PRO A 33 4.08 6.19 3.68
N ALA A 34 4.87 5.17 3.34
CA ALA A 34 5.39 4.99 1.99
C ALA A 34 4.27 4.74 0.96
N SER A 35 3.30 3.87 1.27
CA SER A 35 2.14 3.63 0.40
C SER A 35 1.27 4.89 0.23
N LEU A 36 1.11 5.69 1.29
CA LEU A 36 0.44 6.99 1.23
C LEU A 36 1.16 7.92 0.25
N VAL A 37 2.49 8.06 0.39
CA VAL A 37 3.31 8.92 -0.47
C VAL A 37 3.24 8.47 -1.92
N ILE A 38 3.34 7.16 -2.18
CA ILE A 38 3.22 6.61 -3.53
C ILE A 38 1.87 7.00 -4.16
N ALA A 39 0.77 6.83 -3.42
CA ALA A 39 -0.57 7.15 -3.91
C ALA A 39 -0.77 8.66 -4.12
N ALA A 40 -0.31 9.49 -3.17
CA ALA A 40 -0.45 10.94 -3.24
C ALA A 40 0.35 11.53 -4.40
N ASN A 41 1.62 11.16 -4.54
CA ASN A 41 2.48 11.62 -5.63
C ASN A 41 1.95 11.16 -7.01
N ALA A 42 1.37 9.96 -7.08
CA ALA A 42 0.76 9.48 -8.33
C ALA A 42 -0.51 10.26 -8.72
N LEU A 43 -1.25 10.80 -7.77
CA LEU A 43 -2.42 11.63 -8.03
C LEU A 43 -2.06 13.07 -8.40
N SER A 44 -1.04 13.62 -7.75
CA SER A 44 -0.55 14.98 -8.05
C SER A 44 0.36 15.03 -9.29
N GLU A 45 0.84 13.87 -9.75
CA GLU A 45 1.86 13.72 -10.79
C GLU A 45 3.22 14.38 -10.43
N HIS A 46 3.45 14.61 -9.14
CA HIS A 46 4.66 15.23 -8.61
C HIS A 46 5.33 14.37 -7.53
N GLU A 47 6.64 14.49 -7.37
CA GLU A 47 7.43 13.78 -6.33
C GLU A 47 7.70 14.68 -5.11
N ASP A 48 6.70 15.46 -4.67
CA ASP A 48 6.88 16.46 -3.62
C ASP A 48 6.92 15.86 -2.21
N LEU A 49 6.26 14.73 -2.02
CA LEU A 49 6.19 14.08 -0.72
C LEU A 49 7.33 13.08 -0.54
N LYS A 50 7.93 13.12 0.65
CA LYS A 50 8.98 12.18 1.06
C LYS A 50 8.51 11.31 2.22
N GLY A 51 8.82 10.01 2.17
CA GLY A 51 8.36 9.03 3.15
C GLY A 51 8.75 9.38 4.59
N ALA A 52 10.00 9.78 4.82
CA ALA A 52 10.48 10.15 6.16
C ALA A 52 9.73 11.37 6.74
N MET A 53 9.38 12.34 5.92
CA MET A 53 8.58 13.50 6.34
C MET A 53 7.19 13.06 6.76
N VAL A 54 6.50 12.30 5.92
CA VAL A 54 5.15 11.80 6.22
C VAL A 54 5.14 10.86 7.42
N ALA A 55 6.14 9.98 7.54
CA ALA A 55 6.30 9.13 8.72
C ALA A 55 6.48 9.95 10.00
N GLY A 56 7.30 11.00 9.95
CA GLY A 56 7.50 11.94 11.06
C GLY A 56 6.22 12.69 11.45
N GLU A 57 5.43 13.15 10.49
CA GLU A 57 4.13 13.78 10.73
C GLU A 57 3.14 12.81 11.36
N MET A 58 3.04 11.60 10.83
CA MET A 58 2.15 10.56 11.36
C MET A 58 2.57 10.04 12.74
N ASN A 59 3.84 10.17 13.11
CA ASN A 59 4.36 9.82 14.45
C ASN A 59 4.03 10.90 15.50
N ARG A 60 3.84 12.15 15.08
CA ARG A 60 3.30 13.15 15.98
C ARG A 60 1.90 12.70 16.33
N LEU A 61 1.58 12.58 17.62
CA LEU A 61 0.30 12.12 18.12
C LEU A 61 -0.86 12.98 17.57
N GLY A 62 -1.11 12.86 16.31
CA GLY A 62 -2.30 13.36 15.64
C GLY A 62 -3.42 12.41 16.00
N LEU A 63 -4.36 12.91 16.79
CA LEU A 63 -5.61 12.23 17.09
C LEU A 63 -6.45 12.16 15.81
N ALA A 64 -6.04 11.30 14.88
CA ALA A 64 -6.53 11.29 13.51
C ALA A 64 -7.99 10.90 13.39
N TRP A 65 -8.57 10.38 14.44
CA TRP A 65 -9.97 10.03 14.43
C TRP A 65 -10.61 10.15 15.81
N ARG A 66 -11.56 11.08 15.95
CA ARG A 66 -12.45 11.13 17.10
C ARG A 66 -13.61 10.16 16.85
N ALA A 67 -13.40 8.87 17.07
CA ALA A 67 -14.51 8.00 17.37
C ALA A 67 -14.84 8.20 18.84
N PHE A 68 -15.85 9.00 19.11
CA PHE A 68 -16.35 9.14 20.49
C PHE A 68 -16.72 7.77 21.06
N PRO A 69 -16.24 7.37 22.27
CA PRO A 69 -15.42 8.14 23.20
C PRO A 69 -13.90 7.84 23.10
N TYR A 70 -13.42 7.15 22.07
CA TYR A 70 -12.06 6.65 22.00
C TYR A 70 -11.22 7.43 21.00
N VAL A 71 -10.01 7.74 21.41
CA VAL A 71 -8.97 8.32 20.57
C VAL A 71 -8.09 7.19 20.08
N LEU A 72 -8.16 6.88 18.79
CA LEU A 72 -7.32 5.86 18.20
C LEU A 72 -6.09 6.49 17.54
N PRO A 73 -4.87 5.97 17.79
CA PRO A 73 -3.68 6.47 17.13
C PRO A 73 -3.74 6.18 15.62
N SER A 74 -3.27 7.12 14.83
CA SER A 74 -3.11 6.93 13.38
C SER A 74 -2.02 5.92 13.07
N ARG A 75 -1.01 5.88 13.94
CA ARG A 75 0.17 5.06 13.84
C ARG A 75 0.78 4.81 15.21
N ILE A 76 1.37 3.64 15.38
CA ILE A 76 2.30 3.36 16.47
C ILE A 76 3.70 3.49 15.86
N PRO A 77 4.54 4.45 16.31
CA PRO A 77 5.88 4.68 15.76
C PRO A 77 6.70 3.39 15.72
N ASN A 78 7.42 3.18 14.62
CA ASN A 78 8.29 2.02 14.39
C ASN A 78 7.60 0.64 14.46
N TRP A 79 6.25 0.60 14.46
CA TRP A 79 5.54 -0.67 14.53
C TRP A 79 4.44 -0.80 13.47
N ALA A 80 3.38 -0.01 13.52
CA ALA A 80 2.23 -0.19 12.64
C ALA A 80 1.56 1.12 12.26
N THR A 81 1.06 1.20 11.04
CA THR A 81 0.16 2.26 10.56
C THR A 81 -1.22 1.68 10.35
N PHE A 82 -2.24 2.34 10.91
CA PHE A 82 -3.62 1.92 10.77
C PHE A 82 -4.27 2.48 9.50
N PRO A 83 -5.29 1.81 8.93
CA PRO A 83 -5.93 2.26 7.70
C PRO A 83 -6.54 3.66 7.81
N TRP A 84 -7.12 4.01 8.97
CA TRP A 84 -7.62 5.37 9.21
C TRP A 84 -6.50 6.41 9.30
N GLY A 85 -5.30 6.02 9.73
CA GLY A 85 -4.12 6.90 9.72
C GLY A 85 -3.68 7.24 8.29
N ILE A 86 -3.69 6.27 7.37
CA ILE A 86 -3.44 6.50 5.95
C ILE A 86 -4.49 7.46 5.38
N VAL A 87 -5.77 7.21 5.65
CA VAL A 87 -6.89 8.07 5.20
C VAL A 87 -6.75 9.49 5.73
N HIS A 88 -6.40 9.64 7.00
CA HIS A 88 -6.21 10.96 7.60
C HIS A 88 -5.08 11.73 6.91
N GLY A 89 -3.91 11.09 6.77
CA GLY A 89 -2.76 11.73 6.12
C GLY A 89 -3.02 12.12 4.65
N LEU A 90 -3.84 11.35 3.93
CA LEU A 90 -4.29 11.72 2.58
C LEU A 90 -5.25 12.91 2.60
N ARG A 91 -6.22 12.91 3.51
CA ARG A 91 -7.22 13.99 3.63
C ARG A 91 -6.61 15.33 4.05
N GLU A 92 -5.61 15.33 4.92
CA GLU A 92 -4.85 16.54 5.26
C GLU A 92 -4.16 17.19 4.06
N ARG A 93 -3.96 16.40 2.99
CA ARG A 93 -3.39 16.84 1.71
C ARG A 93 -4.45 17.13 0.64
N GLY A 94 -5.73 17.23 1.05
CA GLY A 94 -6.85 17.48 0.16
C GLY A 94 -7.23 16.29 -0.73
N ILE A 95 -6.65 15.12 -0.50
CA ILE A 95 -6.93 13.91 -1.29
C ILE A 95 -8.09 13.16 -0.65
N ARG A 96 -9.15 12.90 -1.44
CA ARG A 96 -10.26 12.06 -0.97
C ARG A 96 -9.77 10.65 -0.74
N ALA A 97 -10.07 10.10 0.43
CA ALA A 97 -9.72 8.73 0.75
C ALA A 97 -10.73 8.15 1.75
N ARG A 98 -10.90 6.84 1.69
CA ARG A 98 -11.72 6.08 2.63
C ARG A 98 -11.17 4.68 2.81
N TRP A 99 -11.19 4.16 4.03
CA TRP A 99 -10.86 2.78 4.30
C TRP A 99 -12.13 1.94 4.43
N ARG A 100 -12.02 0.67 4.11
CA ARG A 100 -13.11 -0.32 4.22
C ARG A 100 -12.57 -1.68 4.64
N PRO A 101 -13.27 -2.41 5.49
CA PRO A 101 -13.07 -3.84 5.71
C PRO A 101 -13.82 -4.66 4.67
N PHE A 102 -13.59 -5.97 4.68
CA PHE A 102 -14.33 -6.98 3.92
C PHE A 102 -14.29 -6.77 2.40
N GLY A 103 -13.13 -6.33 1.89
CA GLY A 103 -12.91 -6.20 0.46
C GLY A 103 -13.07 -7.51 -0.31
N THR A 104 -13.37 -7.38 -1.60
CA THR A 104 -13.53 -8.53 -2.50
C THR A 104 -12.61 -8.38 -3.71
N LEU A 105 -12.26 -9.49 -4.36
CA LEU A 105 -11.50 -9.48 -5.62
C LEU A 105 -12.20 -8.66 -6.69
N GLU A 106 -13.52 -8.80 -6.78
CA GLU A 106 -14.32 -8.03 -7.73
C GLU A 106 -14.20 -6.54 -7.49
N ARG A 107 -14.20 -6.10 -6.21
CA ARG A 107 -14.00 -4.69 -5.89
C ARG A 107 -12.63 -4.19 -6.28
N LEU A 108 -11.57 -4.97 -6.03
CA LEU A 108 -10.22 -4.60 -6.45
C LEU A 108 -10.09 -4.52 -7.98
N ARG A 109 -10.69 -5.46 -8.71
CA ARG A 109 -10.72 -5.44 -10.19
C ARG A 109 -11.46 -4.20 -10.70
N ARG A 110 -12.61 -3.89 -10.12
CA ARG A 110 -13.39 -2.69 -10.47
C ARG A 110 -12.58 -1.42 -10.24
N ASN A 111 -11.92 -1.30 -9.08
CA ASN A 111 -11.06 -0.16 -8.79
C ASN A 111 -9.94 -0.02 -9.84
N LEU A 112 -9.31 -1.13 -10.27
CA LEU A 112 -8.30 -1.09 -11.35
C LEU A 112 -8.91 -0.60 -12.68
N LEU A 113 -10.11 -1.05 -13.06
CA LEU A 113 -10.79 -0.61 -14.28
C LEU A 113 -11.20 0.87 -14.23
N GLU A 114 -11.61 1.35 -13.06
CA GLU A 114 -11.98 2.75 -12.82
C GLU A 114 -10.75 3.65 -12.59
N ASP A 115 -9.54 3.11 -12.71
CA ASP A 115 -8.28 3.80 -12.44
C ASP A 115 -8.18 4.37 -11.02
N GLN A 116 -8.85 3.70 -10.08
CA GLN A 116 -8.93 4.05 -8.66
C GLN A 116 -7.75 3.44 -7.90
N ILE A 117 -6.88 4.28 -7.34
CA ILE A 117 -5.74 3.79 -6.54
C ILE A 117 -6.28 3.09 -5.28
N THR A 118 -5.73 1.91 -5.01
CA THR A 118 -6.12 1.11 -3.84
C THR A 118 -4.88 0.67 -3.08
N ILE A 119 -4.83 1.00 -1.79
CA ILE A 119 -3.83 0.49 -0.85
C ILE A 119 -4.46 -0.68 -0.10
N VAL A 120 -3.83 -1.85 -0.13
CA VAL A 120 -4.27 -3.03 0.64
C VAL A 120 -3.37 -3.24 1.84
N MET A 121 -3.94 -3.77 2.91
CA MET A 121 -3.22 -4.13 4.12
C MET A 121 -3.25 -5.64 4.27
N VAL A 122 -2.08 -6.24 4.28
CA VAL A 122 -1.87 -7.69 4.37
C VAL A 122 -1.09 -8.04 5.63
N ALA A 123 -1.26 -9.24 6.15
CA ALA A 123 -0.51 -9.71 7.31
C ALA A 123 -0.27 -11.22 7.28
N GLN A 124 0.80 -11.61 7.97
CA GLN A 124 0.92 -12.95 8.50
C GLN A 124 0.57 -12.90 9.99
N PRO A 125 -0.32 -13.78 10.48
CA PRO A 125 -0.70 -13.78 11.88
C PRO A 125 0.49 -13.98 12.80
N LEU A 126 0.40 -13.41 13.99
CA LEU A 126 1.36 -13.69 15.04
C LEU A 126 1.33 -15.17 15.38
N HIS A 127 2.46 -15.83 15.28
CA HIS A 127 2.67 -17.23 15.67
C HIS A 127 3.93 -17.36 16.50
N TRP A 128 3.98 -18.38 17.33
CA TRP A 128 5.14 -18.66 18.15
C TRP A 128 6.12 -19.53 17.39
N GLU A 129 7.35 -19.05 17.20
CA GLU A 129 8.39 -19.78 16.52
C GLU A 129 9.78 -19.49 17.14
N GLY A 130 10.53 -20.52 17.47
CA GLY A 130 11.89 -20.37 17.97
C GLY A 130 12.02 -19.51 19.22
N GLY A 131 11.09 -19.58 20.18
CA GLY A 131 11.15 -18.85 21.44
C GLY A 131 10.69 -17.39 21.35
N ARG A 132 10.09 -16.94 20.21
CA ARG A 132 9.58 -15.58 20.05
C ARG A 132 8.31 -15.54 19.19
N TYR A 133 7.51 -14.49 19.35
CA TYR A 133 6.42 -14.21 18.45
C TYR A 133 6.94 -13.67 17.11
N ARG A 134 6.46 -14.26 16.03
CA ARG A 134 6.70 -13.81 14.67
C ARG A 134 5.37 -13.48 14.01
N GLY A 135 5.38 -12.49 13.20
CA GLY A 135 4.25 -12.02 12.42
C GLY A 135 4.60 -10.66 11.84
N TRP A 136 3.88 -10.28 10.80
CA TRP A 136 4.09 -8.98 10.15
C TRP A 136 2.78 -8.47 9.57
N ALA A 137 2.66 -7.17 9.45
CA ALA A 137 1.63 -6.49 8.69
C ALA A 137 2.29 -5.54 7.70
N HIS A 138 1.71 -5.40 6.52
CA HIS A 138 2.28 -4.62 5.45
C HIS A 138 1.21 -3.90 4.63
N ALA A 139 1.51 -2.69 4.19
CA ALA A 139 0.68 -1.90 3.29
C ALA A 139 1.37 -1.79 1.92
N LYS A 140 0.62 -2.01 0.85
CA LYS A 140 1.12 -1.91 -0.53
C LYS A 140 0.03 -1.47 -1.49
N VAL A 141 0.41 -0.89 -2.64
CA VAL A 141 -0.51 -0.34 -3.62
C VAL A 141 -0.81 -1.37 -4.69
N VAL A 142 -2.08 -1.67 -4.92
CA VAL A 142 -2.51 -2.56 -6.01
C VAL A 142 -2.29 -1.84 -7.33
N PHE A 143 -1.53 -2.45 -8.23
CA PHE A 143 -1.25 -1.89 -9.55
C PHE A 143 -1.89 -2.66 -10.68
N GLY A 144 -1.97 -3.98 -10.58
CA GLY A 144 -2.57 -4.82 -11.61
C GLY A 144 -3.02 -6.17 -11.09
N HIS A 145 -3.81 -6.85 -11.91
CA HIS A 145 -4.31 -8.19 -11.64
C HIS A 145 -4.39 -9.01 -12.92
N LEU A 146 -3.96 -10.25 -12.84
CA LEU A 146 -4.17 -11.28 -13.85
C LEU A 146 -4.94 -12.43 -13.19
N ALA A 147 -6.18 -12.62 -13.63
CA ALA A 147 -7.12 -13.58 -13.05
C ALA A 147 -6.53 -15.00 -12.99
N GLY A 148 -6.64 -15.65 -11.85
CA GLY A 148 -6.13 -17.00 -11.59
C GLY A 148 -4.60 -17.09 -11.49
N ARG A 149 -3.86 -15.99 -11.70
CA ARG A 149 -2.41 -15.95 -11.51
C ARG A 149 -1.99 -15.12 -10.31
N GLY A 150 -2.50 -13.87 -10.19
CA GLY A 150 -2.15 -13.06 -9.04
C GLY A 150 -2.27 -11.56 -9.27
N PHE A 151 -1.67 -10.83 -8.34
CA PHE A 151 -1.67 -9.38 -8.28
C PHE A 151 -0.25 -8.81 -8.46
N LEU A 152 -0.20 -7.67 -9.12
CA LEU A 152 0.99 -6.84 -9.23
C LEU A 152 0.83 -5.64 -8.28
N PHE A 153 1.82 -5.42 -7.44
CA PHE A 153 1.81 -4.36 -6.45
C PHE A 153 2.96 -3.40 -6.67
N VAL A 154 2.75 -2.12 -6.38
CA VAL A 154 3.84 -1.21 -6.04
C VAL A 154 4.09 -1.40 -4.56
N ASP A 155 5.22 -2.01 -4.23
CA ASP A 155 5.49 -2.49 -2.88
C ASP A 155 6.66 -1.73 -2.23
N PRO A 156 6.41 -1.00 -1.13
CA PRO A 156 7.46 -0.26 -0.41
C PRO A 156 8.57 -1.13 0.17
N ALA A 157 8.34 -2.43 0.36
CA ALA A 157 9.37 -3.34 0.85
C ALA A 157 10.39 -3.74 -0.23
N ILE A 158 10.07 -3.53 -1.50
CA ILE A 158 10.92 -3.91 -2.62
C ILE A 158 12.01 -2.86 -2.81
N ARG A 159 13.28 -3.26 -2.67
CA ARG A 159 14.42 -2.47 -3.12
C ARG A 159 14.53 -2.58 -4.63
N ARG A 160 14.56 -1.44 -5.32
CA ARG A 160 14.74 -1.43 -6.78
C ARG A 160 16.01 -2.17 -7.19
N SER A 161 15.88 -3.09 -8.14
CA SER A 161 17.01 -3.77 -8.75
C SER A 161 17.75 -2.84 -9.74
N GLY A 162 18.99 -3.18 -10.09
CA GLY A 162 19.72 -2.48 -11.16
C GLY A 162 19.34 -2.92 -12.58
N ASN A 163 18.52 -3.98 -12.73
CA ASN A 163 18.17 -4.54 -14.04
C ASN A 163 16.81 -4.01 -14.53
N PRO A 164 16.73 -3.20 -15.59
CA PRO A 164 15.50 -2.60 -16.08
C PRO A 164 14.46 -3.61 -16.59
N ASN A 165 14.87 -4.84 -16.94
CA ASN A 165 13.98 -5.89 -17.41
C ASN A 165 13.25 -6.62 -16.27
N ARG A 166 13.53 -6.30 -15.01
CA ARG A 166 12.88 -6.89 -13.85
C ARG A 166 11.82 -5.97 -13.26
N LEU A 167 10.74 -6.55 -12.78
CA LEU A 167 9.65 -5.81 -12.12
C LEU A 167 10.16 -4.99 -10.92
N GLU A 168 11.09 -5.54 -10.15
CA GLU A 168 11.68 -4.90 -8.98
C GLU A 168 12.47 -3.62 -9.34
N TYR A 169 12.98 -3.47 -10.57
CA TYR A 169 13.56 -2.21 -11.03
C TYR A 169 12.55 -1.05 -10.99
N HIS A 170 11.29 -1.37 -11.23
CA HIS A 170 10.18 -0.43 -11.18
C HIS A 170 9.51 -0.36 -9.80
N GLY A 171 10.02 -1.10 -8.79
CA GLY A 171 9.39 -1.21 -7.48
C GLY A 171 8.11 -2.03 -7.49
N LEU A 172 7.97 -2.90 -8.48
CA LEU A 172 6.82 -3.79 -8.65
C LEU A 172 7.13 -5.17 -8.10
N ALA A 173 6.16 -5.77 -7.43
CA ALA A 173 6.21 -7.13 -6.93
C ALA A 173 4.99 -7.92 -7.41
N TRP A 174 5.24 -9.12 -7.90
CA TRP A 174 4.20 -10.06 -8.23
C TRP A 174 3.90 -10.97 -7.04
N GLN A 175 2.63 -11.20 -6.76
CA GLN A 175 2.20 -12.14 -5.73
C GLN A 175 1.06 -13.01 -6.26
N ARG A 176 1.12 -14.31 -5.98
CA ARG A 176 0.06 -15.25 -6.36
C ARG A 176 -1.26 -14.87 -5.71
N GLU A 177 -2.37 -15.15 -6.42
CA GLU A 177 -3.72 -14.77 -5.97
C GLU A 177 -4.09 -15.44 -4.64
N ASP A 178 -3.81 -16.74 -4.49
CA ASP A 178 -4.08 -17.52 -3.28
C ASP A 178 -3.29 -16.98 -2.07
N GLU A 179 -2.00 -16.76 -2.24
CA GLU A 179 -1.12 -16.20 -1.20
C GLU A 179 -1.58 -14.80 -0.76
N PHE A 180 -1.89 -13.94 -1.73
CA PHE A 180 -2.40 -12.60 -1.43
C PHE A 180 -3.71 -12.66 -0.65
N LEU A 181 -4.66 -13.51 -1.07
CA LEU A 181 -5.96 -13.64 -0.43
C LEU A 181 -5.84 -14.12 1.02
N ASP A 182 -4.95 -15.06 1.28
CA ASP A 182 -4.70 -15.56 2.63
C ASP A 182 -4.12 -14.47 3.52
N GLN A 183 -3.12 -13.74 3.05
CA GLN A 183 -2.53 -12.62 3.80
C GLN A 183 -3.52 -11.47 3.99
N TRP A 184 -4.36 -11.19 3.00
CA TRP A 184 -5.35 -10.11 3.08
C TRP A 184 -6.49 -10.46 4.04
N ARG A 185 -6.91 -11.73 4.09
CA ARG A 185 -7.92 -12.24 5.03
C ARG A 185 -7.50 -12.03 6.47
N ASN A 186 -6.22 -12.15 6.78
CA ASN A 186 -5.68 -12.00 8.14
C ASN A 186 -5.87 -10.58 8.72
N LEU A 187 -6.12 -9.58 7.89
CA LEU A 187 -6.52 -8.22 8.28
C LEU A 187 -7.94 -7.87 7.81
N LEU A 188 -8.87 -8.81 7.89
CA LEU A 188 -10.28 -8.62 7.52
C LEU A 188 -10.46 -8.03 6.11
N ARG A 189 -9.53 -8.28 5.21
CA ARG A 189 -9.51 -7.73 3.85
C ARG A 189 -9.64 -6.21 3.82
N VAL A 190 -8.94 -5.54 4.74
CA VAL A 190 -8.92 -4.08 4.81
C VAL A 190 -8.20 -3.48 3.60
N TYR A 191 -8.77 -2.40 3.08
CA TYR A 191 -8.18 -1.61 2.00
C TYR A 191 -8.54 -0.13 2.14
N VAL A 192 -7.78 0.73 1.45
CA VAL A 192 -8.00 2.17 1.36
C VAL A 192 -8.18 2.53 -0.11
N GLU A 193 -9.29 3.16 -0.45
CA GLU A 193 -9.54 3.77 -1.76
C GLU A 193 -9.05 5.22 -1.72
N VAL A 194 -8.35 5.65 -2.77
CA VAL A 194 -7.67 6.94 -2.85
C VAL A 194 -8.00 7.64 -4.17
N GLY A 195 -8.56 8.85 -4.10
CA GLY A 195 -8.94 9.65 -5.26
C GLY A 195 -10.43 9.85 -5.46
#